data_526126f2d06b4f3b454cdb2e6d8e67c9
#
_entry.id   526126f2d06b4f3b454cdb2e6d8e67c9
#
_cell.length_a   1.000
_cell.length_b   1.000
_cell.length_c   1.000
_cell.angle_alpha   90.00
_cell.angle_beta   90.00
_cell.angle_gamma   90.00
#
_symmetry.space_group_name_H-M   'P 1'
#
loop_
_entity.id
_entity.type
_entity.pdbx_description
1 polymer ?
#
loop_
_entity_poly.entity_id
_entity_poly.type
_entity_poly.pdbx_seq_one_letter_code
_entity_poly.pdbx_strand_id
1 'polypeptide(L)'
;YFTTPNQMKSFFATPQLNDYWAFSDGLCSVPNFQDFLPLKILQEHDKIPGGTFIINGQTGDYISGGHIPEALMAPSISADILFSAIIGKHFSLWKSLKTPKTLNEIRAELATRFKITFSKNIDREEAIAIYERFEYEERQAKYVINGQRNYELLGLNWVLPFWESDVVNFWRDVPIEAKFQQKLYRNTVDHWNYRGIFRDIKTTVGHWPGIRKLILG
;
A
#
# COMPACT_ATOMS: atom_id res chain seq x y z
N TYR A 1 -0.76 2.78 -20.95
CA TYR A 1 -1.71 3.85 -21.29
C TYR A 1 -1.77 4.85 -20.14
N PHE A 2 -1.70 6.15 -20.45
CA PHE A 2 -1.77 7.22 -19.45
C PHE A 2 -3.02 8.05 -19.69
N THR A 3 -3.77 8.32 -18.62
CA THR A 3 -4.90 9.24 -18.69
C THR A 3 -4.41 10.68 -18.59
N THR A 4 -5.00 11.55 -19.38
CA THR A 4 -4.75 12.99 -19.31
C THR A 4 -5.58 13.64 -18.20
N PRO A 5 -5.17 14.80 -17.65
CA PRO A 5 -5.97 15.56 -16.70
C PRO A 5 -7.39 15.87 -17.21
N ASN A 6 -7.54 16.14 -18.52
CA ASN A 6 -8.83 16.41 -19.11
C ASN A 6 -9.75 15.17 -19.13
N GLN A 7 -9.22 13.99 -19.44
CA GLN A 7 -9.97 12.74 -19.37
C GLN A 7 -10.44 12.46 -17.93
N MET A 8 -9.55 12.66 -16.96
CA MET A 8 -9.89 12.52 -15.54
C MET A 8 -10.99 13.50 -15.13
N LYS A 9 -10.85 14.78 -15.49
CA LYS A 9 -11.87 15.81 -15.20
C LYS A 9 -13.22 15.48 -15.85
N SER A 10 -13.20 15.01 -17.09
CA SER A 10 -14.44 14.60 -17.79
C SER A 10 -15.10 13.42 -17.09
N PHE A 11 -14.33 12.43 -16.64
CA PHE A 11 -14.84 11.29 -15.90
C PHE A 11 -15.51 11.70 -14.59
N PHE A 12 -14.93 12.64 -13.83
CA PHE A 12 -15.53 13.15 -12.60
C PHE A 12 -16.87 13.86 -12.79
N ALA A 13 -17.21 14.26 -13.99
CA ALA A 13 -18.50 14.84 -14.34
C ALA A 13 -19.53 13.80 -14.82
N THR A 14 -19.22 12.51 -14.83
CA THR A 14 -20.12 11.45 -15.31
C THR A 14 -20.91 10.78 -14.18
N PRO A 15 -22.13 10.27 -14.44
CA PRO A 15 -22.88 9.45 -13.48
C PRO A 15 -22.12 8.19 -13.04
N GLN A 16 -21.25 7.63 -13.88
CA GLN A 16 -20.47 6.44 -13.58
C GLN A 16 -19.56 6.61 -12.34
N LEU A 17 -19.20 7.84 -12.00
CA LEU A 17 -18.51 8.12 -10.75
C LEU A 17 -19.36 7.72 -9.53
N ASN A 18 -20.66 8.02 -9.56
CA ASN A 18 -21.59 7.67 -8.48
C ASN A 18 -21.75 6.14 -8.37
N ASP A 19 -21.84 5.46 -9.50
CA ASP A 19 -21.90 3.99 -9.54
C ASP A 19 -20.64 3.38 -8.93
N TYR A 20 -19.49 3.95 -9.24
CA TYR A 20 -18.21 3.48 -8.66
C TYR A 20 -18.13 3.76 -7.15
N TRP A 21 -18.58 4.92 -6.69
CA TRP A 21 -18.67 5.20 -5.25
C TRP A 21 -19.60 4.22 -4.53
N ALA A 22 -20.77 3.96 -5.08
CA ALA A 22 -21.72 3.01 -4.51
C ALA A 22 -21.17 1.58 -4.46
N PHE A 23 -20.44 1.16 -5.50
CA PHE A 23 -19.81 -0.15 -5.56
C PHE A 23 -18.63 -0.31 -4.57
N SER A 24 -17.92 0.76 -4.29
CA SER A 24 -16.70 0.75 -3.43
C SER A 24 -16.98 0.68 -1.94
N ASP A 25 -18.21 0.70 -1.47
CA ASP A 25 -18.70 0.75 -0.09
C ASP A 25 -18.30 1.99 0.75
N GLY A 26 -17.19 2.64 0.43
CA GLY A 26 -16.72 3.89 1.07
C GLY A 26 -16.19 3.74 2.50
N LEU A 27 -16.16 2.53 3.08
CA LEU A 27 -15.70 2.28 4.46
C LEU A 27 -14.23 1.87 4.50
N CYS A 28 -13.90 0.78 3.86
CA CYS A 28 -12.54 0.25 3.78
C CYS A 28 -11.89 0.57 2.44
N SER A 29 -12.68 0.80 1.41
CA SER A 29 -12.24 1.06 0.04
C SER A 29 -12.85 2.34 -0.48
N VAL A 30 -12.08 3.05 -1.25
CA VAL A 30 -12.50 4.22 -2.04
C VAL A 30 -12.15 3.96 -3.50
N PRO A 31 -12.85 4.61 -4.46
CA PRO A 31 -12.54 4.43 -5.87
C PRO A 31 -11.06 4.65 -6.21
N ASN A 32 -10.46 3.69 -6.89
CA ASN A 32 -9.10 3.78 -7.43
C ASN A 32 -9.14 4.28 -8.88
N PHE A 33 -9.15 5.58 -9.06
CA PHE A 33 -9.25 6.18 -10.38
C PHE A 33 -7.99 6.01 -11.24
N GLN A 34 -6.84 5.75 -10.63
CA GLN A 34 -5.58 5.57 -11.35
C GLN A 34 -5.60 4.30 -12.21
N ASP A 35 -6.24 3.24 -11.73
CA ASP A 35 -6.39 1.99 -12.47
C ASP A 35 -7.70 1.93 -13.25
N PHE A 36 -8.80 2.39 -12.66
CA PHE A 36 -10.14 2.26 -13.23
C PHE A 36 -10.27 2.95 -14.60
N LEU A 37 -9.91 4.23 -14.68
CA LEU A 37 -10.14 5.01 -15.89
C LEU A 37 -9.29 4.54 -17.09
N PRO A 38 -7.98 4.23 -16.94
CA PRO A 38 -7.20 3.65 -18.03
C PRO A 38 -7.77 2.32 -18.55
N LEU A 39 -8.21 1.44 -17.65
CA LEU A 39 -8.77 0.14 -18.02
C LEU A 39 -10.11 0.30 -18.75
N LYS A 40 -10.97 1.18 -18.24
CA LYS A 40 -12.24 1.51 -18.90
C LYS A 40 -12.02 1.99 -20.33
N ILE A 41 -11.09 2.92 -20.55
CA ILE A 41 -10.77 3.44 -21.88
C ILE A 41 -10.21 2.32 -22.78
N LEU A 42 -9.38 1.43 -22.24
CA LEU A 42 -8.87 0.28 -23.00
C LEU A 42 -9.98 -0.69 -23.40
N GLN A 43 -11.00 -0.90 -22.58
CA GLN A 43 -12.18 -1.69 -22.95
C GLN A 43 -13.02 -1.00 -24.02
N GLU A 44 -13.25 0.31 -23.91
CA GLU A 44 -13.97 1.11 -24.92
C GLU A 44 -13.30 1.09 -26.30
N HIS A 45 -12.00 0.82 -26.35
CA HIS A 45 -11.21 0.64 -27.57
C HIS A 45 -10.97 -0.82 -27.96
N ASP A 46 -11.70 -1.76 -27.41
CA ASP A 46 -11.58 -3.21 -27.68
C ASP A 46 -10.14 -3.77 -27.45
N LYS A 47 -9.36 -3.14 -26.54
CA LYS A 47 -8.01 -3.60 -26.21
C LYS A 47 -7.97 -4.62 -25.09
N ILE A 48 -8.97 -4.62 -24.22
CA ILE A 48 -9.13 -5.53 -23.10
C ILE A 48 -10.54 -6.10 -23.14
N PRO A 49 -10.74 -7.36 -23.53
CA PRO A 49 -12.06 -8.00 -23.52
C PRO A 49 -12.56 -8.24 -22.09
N GLY A 50 -13.87 -8.33 -21.92
CA GLY A 50 -14.48 -8.75 -20.64
C GLY A 50 -13.93 -10.11 -20.20
N GLY A 51 -13.86 -10.34 -18.89
CA GLY A 51 -13.33 -11.57 -18.31
C GLY A 51 -11.79 -11.70 -18.33
N THR A 52 -11.07 -10.72 -18.88
CA THR A 52 -9.61 -10.68 -18.82
C THR A 52 -9.11 -10.72 -17.37
N PHE A 53 -8.04 -11.48 -17.11
CA PHE A 53 -7.38 -11.51 -15.81
C PHE A 53 -6.33 -10.39 -15.70
N ILE A 54 -6.48 -9.56 -14.69
CA ILE A 54 -5.48 -8.57 -14.30
C ILE A 54 -4.56 -9.18 -13.23
N ILE A 55 -3.28 -9.26 -13.53
CA ILE A 55 -2.24 -9.70 -12.57
C ILE A 55 -1.67 -8.43 -11.94
N ASN A 56 -2.00 -8.19 -10.67
CA ASN A 56 -1.60 -6.97 -9.99
C ASN A 56 -0.45 -7.23 -9.01
N GLY A 57 0.57 -6.35 -9.04
CA GLY A 57 1.74 -6.41 -8.17
C GLY A 57 1.55 -5.77 -6.79
N GLN A 58 0.32 -5.45 -6.40
CA GLN A 58 0.03 -4.84 -5.09
C GLN A 58 0.58 -5.70 -3.94
N THR A 59 0.97 -5.03 -2.87
CA THR A 59 1.51 -5.64 -1.64
C THR A 59 2.96 -6.12 -1.75
N GLY A 60 3.51 -6.27 -2.95
CA GLY A 60 4.90 -6.73 -3.14
C GLY A 60 5.94 -5.86 -2.44
N ASP A 61 5.76 -4.55 -2.45
CA ASP A 61 6.63 -3.59 -1.75
C ASP A 61 6.51 -3.71 -0.23
N TYR A 62 5.32 -3.98 0.28
CA TYR A 62 5.06 -4.18 1.70
C TYR A 62 5.73 -5.48 2.20
N ILE A 63 5.40 -6.63 1.63
CA ILE A 63 5.92 -7.92 2.12
C ILE A 63 7.44 -8.04 2.01
N SER A 64 8.04 -7.38 1.01
CA SER A 64 9.48 -7.37 0.79
C SER A 64 10.24 -6.34 1.66
N GLY A 65 9.55 -5.64 2.58
CA GLY A 65 10.15 -4.76 3.58
C GLY A 65 10.34 -3.31 3.14
N GLY A 66 9.75 -2.89 2.02
CA GLY A 66 9.80 -1.50 1.55
C GLY A 66 9.06 -0.51 2.47
N HIS A 67 8.22 -1.01 3.36
CA HIS A 67 7.42 -0.21 4.28
C HIS A 67 7.98 -0.14 5.70
N ILE A 68 9.04 -0.88 6.02
CA ILE A 68 9.65 -0.85 7.35
C ILE A 68 10.29 0.53 7.58
N PRO A 69 9.86 1.29 8.61
CA PRO A 69 10.44 2.59 8.90
C PRO A 69 11.87 2.45 9.45
N GLU A 70 12.77 3.32 9.00
CA GLU A 70 14.15 3.35 9.50
C GLU A 70 14.23 3.57 11.03
N ALA A 71 13.29 4.35 11.57
CA ALA A 71 13.22 4.61 13.01
C ALA A 71 13.02 3.33 13.86
N LEU A 72 12.54 2.23 13.26
CA LEU A 72 12.36 0.95 13.96
C LEU A 72 13.59 0.04 13.87
N MET A 73 14.66 0.44 13.18
CA MET A 73 15.83 -0.42 12.96
C MET A 73 16.85 -0.43 14.10
N ALA A 74 16.70 0.40 15.13
CA ALA A 74 17.54 0.35 16.31
C ALA A 74 17.29 -0.94 17.11
N PRO A 75 18.32 -1.53 17.75
CA PRO A 75 18.20 -2.81 18.48
C PRO A 75 17.12 -2.81 19.57
N SER A 76 16.89 -1.66 20.19
CA SER A 76 15.81 -1.45 21.16
C SER A 76 15.28 -0.03 21.01
N ILE A 77 13.97 0.11 20.99
CA ILE A 77 13.31 1.41 20.80
C ILE A 77 12.24 1.64 21.87
N SER A 78 11.94 2.90 22.14
CA SER A 78 10.75 3.23 22.90
C SER A 78 9.49 2.84 22.09
N ALA A 79 8.50 2.25 22.75
CA ALA A 79 7.21 1.96 22.13
C ALA A 79 6.51 3.23 21.57
N ASP A 80 6.90 4.43 22.02
CA ASP A 80 6.44 5.70 21.46
C ASP A 80 6.97 5.96 20.04
N ILE A 81 8.14 5.42 19.69
CA ILE A 81 8.66 5.48 18.32
C ILE A 81 7.79 4.63 17.39
N LEU A 82 7.42 3.41 17.83
CA LEU A 82 6.49 2.57 17.10
C LEU A 82 5.12 3.26 16.92
N PHE A 83 4.58 3.85 17.98
CA PHE A 83 3.33 4.63 17.91
C PHE A 83 3.44 5.75 16.89
N SER A 84 4.52 6.53 16.95
CA SER A 84 4.76 7.65 16.03
C SER A 84 4.87 7.19 14.58
N ALA A 85 5.49 6.05 14.32
CA ALA A 85 5.60 5.45 12.99
C ALA A 85 4.22 5.05 12.45
N ILE A 86 3.39 4.39 13.26
CA ILE A 86 2.01 4.01 12.90
C ILE A 86 1.18 5.28 12.61
N ILE A 87 1.17 6.26 13.52
CA ILE A 87 0.40 7.50 13.36
C ILE A 87 0.87 8.30 12.14
N GLY A 88 2.18 8.36 11.93
CA GLY A 88 2.77 9.11 10.82
C GLY A 88 2.35 8.59 9.46
N LYS A 89 2.27 7.26 9.29
CA LYS A 89 1.91 6.63 8.02
C LYS A 89 0.39 6.48 7.86
N HIS A 90 -0.26 5.84 8.81
CA HIS A 90 -1.63 5.35 8.63
C HIS A 90 -2.70 6.39 8.96
N PHE A 91 -2.37 7.41 9.75
CA PHE A 91 -3.27 8.50 10.11
C PHE A 91 -2.82 9.85 9.55
N SER A 92 -1.97 9.87 8.52
CA SER A 92 -1.39 11.10 7.97
C SER A 92 -2.43 12.10 7.44
N LEU A 93 -3.54 11.60 6.92
CA LEU A 93 -4.64 12.41 6.36
C LEU A 93 -5.58 12.98 7.44
N TRP A 94 -5.48 12.53 8.69
CA TRP A 94 -6.38 12.91 9.79
C TRP A 94 -5.93 14.21 10.48
N LYS A 95 -5.52 15.23 9.75
CA LYS A 95 -4.93 16.46 10.33
C LYS A 95 -5.78 17.07 11.45
N SER A 96 -7.07 17.28 11.19
CA SER A 96 -8.02 17.85 12.16
C SER A 96 -8.47 16.88 13.26
N LEU A 97 -8.33 15.56 13.03
CA LEU A 97 -8.75 14.53 13.98
C LEU A 97 -7.62 14.08 14.92
N LYS A 98 -6.38 14.52 14.71
CA LYS A 98 -5.24 14.22 15.59
C LYS A 98 -5.27 15.08 16.87
N THR A 99 -6.35 14.99 17.61
CA THR A 99 -6.47 15.63 18.92
C THR A 99 -5.76 14.78 19.99
N PRO A 100 -5.37 15.37 21.15
CA PRO A 100 -4.83 14.58 22.27
C PRO A 100 -5.77 13.43 22.70
N LYS A 101 -7.08 13.67 22.67
CA LYS A 101 -8.08 12.64 22.98
C LYS A 101 -8.00 11.48 22.00
N THR A 102 -8.12 11.74 20.70
CA THR A 102 -8.07 10.71 19.65
C THR A 102 -6.75 9.93 19.67
N LEU A 103 -5.62 10.61 19.86
CA LEU A 103 -4.31 9.94 19.94
C LEU A 103 -4.21 9.04 21.16
N ASN A 104 -4.77 9.44 22.31
CA ASN A 104 -4.82 8.62 23.50
C ASN A 104 -5.73 7.37 23.31
N GLU A 105 -6.87 7.52 22.64
CA GLU A 105 -7.75 6.40 22.29
C GLU A 105 -7.06 5.39 21.38
N ILE A 106 -6.38 5.86 20.31
CA ILE A 106 -5.61 4.99 19.43
C ILE A 106 -4.49 4.29 20.19
N ARG A 107 -3.78 5.02 21.08
CA ARG A 107 -2.71 4.45 21.90
C ARG A 107 -3.23 3.35 22.82
N ALA A 108 -4.37 3.55 23.47
CA ALA A 108 -5.01 2.55 24.33
C ALA A 108 -5.44 1.31 23.55
N GLU A 109 -5.99 1.50 22.35
CA GLU A 109 -6.36 0.40 21.46
C GLU A 109 -5.12 -0.42 21.03
N LEU A 110 -4.06 0.23 20.59
CA LEU A 110 -2.81 -0.45 20.21
C LEU A 110 -2.18 -1.19 21.40
N ALA A 111 -2.21 -0.57 22.60
CA ALA A 111 -1.71 -1.23 23.82
C ALA A 111 -2.46 -2.53 24.11
N THR A 112 -3.78 -2.50 23.99
CA THR A 112 -4.64 -3.68 24.23
C THR A 112 -4.44 -4.74 23.15
N ARG A 113 -4.51 -4.34 21.88
CA ARG A 113 -4.45 -5.25 20.73
C ARG A 113 -3.12 -5.98 20.61
N PHE A 114 -2.02 -5.28 20.81
CA PHE A 114 -0.67 -5.83 20.67
C PHE A 114 0.01 -6.15 22.01
N LYS A 115 -0.67 -5.95 23.12
CA LYS A 115 -0.17 -6.20 24.48
C LYS A 115 1.13 -5.44 24.81
N ILE A 116 1.28 -4.23 24.26
CA ILE A 116 2.45 -3.37 24.48
C ILE A 116 2.23 -2.38 25.63
N THR A 117 3.32 -2.01 26.29
CA THR A 117 3.35 -0.96 27.32
C THR A 117 4.17 0.21 26.81
N PHE A 118 3.53 1.33 26.51
CA PHE A 118 4.19 2.51 25.91
C PHE A 118 5.25 3.18 26.80
N SER A 119 5.30 2.88 28.09
CA SER A 119 6.35 3.36 28.99
C SER A 119 7.63 2.51 28.96
N LYS A 120 7.67 1.44 28.17
CA LYS A 120 8.79 0.50 28.08
C LYS A 120 9.45 0.53 26.70
N ASN A 121 10.68 0.08 26.68
CA ASN A 121 11.34 -0.26 25.43
C ASN A 121 10.89 -1.65 24.97
N ILE A 122 10.88 -1.83 23.67
CA ILE A 122 10.64 -3.10 22.97
C ILE A 122 11.84 -3.36 22.05
N ASP A 123 12.10 -4.61 21.77
CA ASP A 123 13.16 -4.96 20.82
C ASP A 123 12.73 -4.65 19.37
N ARG A 124 13.69 -4.63 18.49
CA ARG A 124 13.49 -4.28 17.08
C ARG A 124 12.56 -5.26 16.38
N GLU A 125 12.75 -6.54 16.62
CA GLU A 125 12.00 -7.63 16.00
C GLU A 125 10.52 -7.54 16.38
N GLU A 126 10.23 -7.34 17.65
CA GLU A 126 8.87 -7.16 18.16
C GLU A 126 8.23 -5.89 17.58
N ALA A 127 8.96 -4.77 17.58
CA ALA A 127 8.44 -3.51 17.06
C ALA A 127 8.08 -3.59 15.57
N ILE A 128 8.94 -4.20 14.76
CA ILE A 128 8.71 -4.39 13.33
C ILE A 128 7.56 -5.37 13.09
N ALA A 129 7.49 -6.47 13.85
CA ALA A 129 6.39 -7.43 13.74
C ALA A 129 5.03 -6.78 14.04
N ILE A 130 4.94 -5.94 15.08
CA ILE A 130 3.72 -5.19 15.40
C ILE A 130 3.38 -4.20 14.29
N TYR A 131 4.37 -3.47 13.78
CA TYR A 131 4.17 -2.48 12.71
C TYR A 131 3.67 -3.14 11.42
N GLU A 132 4.32 -4.23 10.98
CA GLU A 132 3.92 -4.96 9.78
C GLU A 132 2.55 -5.60 9.96
N ARG A 133 2.26 -6.19 11.14
CA ARG A 133 0.95 -6.76 11.42
C ARG A 133 -0.15 -5.70 11.37
N PHE A 134 0.09 -4.52 11.97
CA PHE A 134 -0.86 -3.40 11.91
C PHE A 134 -1.13 -3.00 10.45
N GLU A 135 -0.07 -2.84 9.65
CA GLU A 135 -0.21 -2.47 8.25
C GLU A 135 -0.92 -3.56 7.43
N TYR A 136 -0.62 -4.84 7.68
CA TYR A 136 -1.31 -5.94 7.02
C TYR A 136 -2.81 -5.91 7.29
N GLU A 137 -3.20 -5.83 8.56
CA GLU A 137 -4.60 -5.90 8.97
C GLU A 137 -5.39 -4.63 8.62
N GLU A 138 -4.78 -3.44 8.76
CA GLU A 138 -5.51 -2.16 8.64
C GLU A 138 -5.38 -1.49 7.27
N ARG A 139 -4.30 -1.75 6.54
CA ARG A 139 -4.11 -1.12 5.24
C ARG A 139 -4.13 -2.13 4.09
N GLN A 140 -3.32 -3.18 4.16
CA GLN A 140 -3.21 -4.10 3.04
C GLN A 140 -4.52 -4.88 2.84
N ALA A 141 -5.03 -5.54 3.88
CA ALA A 141 -6.27 -6.31 3.80
C ALA A 141 -7.51 -5.43 3.51
N LYS A 142 -7.60 -4.27 4.14
CA LYS A 142 -8.79 -3.40 4.01
C LYS A 142 -8.74 -2.52 2.77
N TYR A 143 -7.68 -1.72 2.63
CA TYR A 143 -7.61 -0.70 1.57
C TYR A 143 -7.06 -1.24 0.25
N VAL A 144 -5.90 -1.95 0.30
CA VAL A 144 -5.22 -2.37 -0.93
C VAL A 144 -6.00 -3.45 -1.65
N ILE A 145 -6.48 -4.48 -0.92
CA ILE A 145 -7.29 -5.56 -1.51
C ILE A 145 -8.64 -5.05 -1.99
N ASN A 146 -9.35 -4.28 -1.18
CA ASN A 146 -10.65 -3.74 -1.58
C ASN A 146 -10.55 -2.79 -2.78
N GLY A 147 -9.40 -2.16 -3.00
CA GLY A 147 -9.13 -1.39 -4.21
C GLY A 147 -9.20 -2.22 -5.50
N GLN A 148 -9.04 -3.56 -5.42
CA GLN A 148 -9.13 -4.45 -6.59
C GLN A 148 -10.58 -4.62 -7.10
N ARG A 149 -11.57 -4.24 -6.32
CA ARG A 149 -12.98 -4.28 -6.74
C ARG A 149 -13.28 -3.41 -7.96
N ASN A 150 -12.42 -2.46 -8.29
CA ASN A 150 -12.50 -1.71 -9.53
C ASN A 150 -12.48 -2.61 -10.78
N TYR A 151 -11.75 -3.73 -10.74
CA TYR A 151 -11.71 -4.72 -11.83
C TYR A 151 -13.05 -5.44 -11.94
N GLU A 152 -13.67 -5.81 -10.82
CA GLU A 152 -15.00 -6.45 -10.80
C GLU A 152 -16.07 -5.54 -11.41
N LEU A 153 -16.03 -4.23 -11.08
CA LEU A 153 -16.95 -3.24 -11.65
C LEU A 153 -16.80 -3.13 -13.18
N LEU A 154 -15.60 -3.39 -13.71
CA LEU A 154 -15.32 -3.42 -15.15
C LEU A 154 -15.59 -4.80 -15.80
N GLY A 155 -16.09 -5.78 -15.04
CA GLY A 155 -16.30 -7.14 -15.54
C GLY A 155 -14.99 -7.88 -15.84
N LEU A 156 -13.90 -7.51 -15.14
CA LEU A 156 -12.59 -8.14 -15.24
C LEU A 156 -12.35 -9.06 -14.04
N ASN A 157 -11.53 -10.08 -14.25
CA ASN A 157 -11.00 -10.91 -13.17
C ASN A 157 -9.67 -10.34 -12.67
N TRP A 158 -9.25 -10.72 -11.47
CA TRP A 158 -7.96 -10.28 -10.94
C TRP A 158 -7.31 -11.33 -10.04
N VAL A 159 -5.99 -11.28 -9.95
CA VAL A 159 -5.18 -12.10 -9.05
C VAL A 159 -4.08 -11.25 -8.44
N LEU A 160 -3.73 -11.57 -7.20
CA LEU A 160 -2.67 -10.92 -6.43
C LEU A 160 -1.62 -11.97 -6.03
N PRO A 161 -0.59 -12.22 -6.85
CA PRO A 161 0.41 -13.24 -6.57
C PRO A 161 1.12 -13.06 -5.23
N PHE A 162 1.26 -11.82 -4.77
CA PHE A 162 1.90 -11.50 -3.48
C PHE A 162 1.00 -11.74 -2.26
N TRP A 163 -0.25 -12.19 -2.45
CA TRP A 163 -1.15 -12.65 -1.40
C TRP A 163 -1.22 -14.17 -1.28
N GLU A 164 -0.53 -14.89 -2.15
CA GLU A 164 -0.41 -16.33 -2.02
C GLU A 164 0.32 -16.69 -0.72
N SER A 165 -0.22 -17.65 0.01
CA SER A 165 0.26 -17.99 1.36
C SER A 165 1.75 -18.33 1.38
N ASP A 166 2.23 -19.05 0.37
CA ASP A 166 3.63 -19.46 0.27
C ASP A 166 4.55 -18.23 0.10
N VAL A 167 4.12 -17.24 -0.69
CA VAL A 167 4.88 -16.00 -0.90
C VAL A 167 4.91 -15.16 0.37
N VAL A 168 3.76 -14.99 1.02
CA VAL A 168 3.66 -14.24 2.29
C VAL A 168 4.49 -14.91 3.38
N ASN A 169 4.40 -16.25 3.51
CA ASN A 169 5.17 -17.01 4.50
C ASN A 169 6.67 -16.92 4.24
N PHE A 170 7.10 -17.05 2.98
CA PHE A 170 8.52 -16.86 2.63
C PHE A 170 9.02 -15.49 3.13
N TRP A 171 8.33 -14.40 2.79
CA TRP A 171 8.76 -13.07 3.19
C TRP A 171 8.65 -12.82 4.70
N ARG A 172 7.72 -13.44 5.40
CA ARG A 172 7.64 -13.39 6.85
C ARG A 172 8.90 -13.96 7.50
N ASP A 173 9.44 -15.04 6.96
CA ASP A 173 10.58 -15.76 7.50
C ASP A 173 11.94 -15.18 7.06
N VAL A 174 11.96 -14.20 6.14
CA VAL A 174 13.18 -13.49 5.74
C VAL A 174 13.70 -12.61 6.87
N PRO A 175 15.00 -12.69 7.25
CA PRO A 175 15.61 -11.83 8.26
C PRO A 175 15.41 -10.35 7.94
N ILE A 176 15.17 -9.55 8.99
CA ILE A 176 14.88 -8.11 8.88
C ILE A 176 15.97 -7.37 8.11
N GLU A 177 17.24 -7.69 8.34
CA GLU A 177 18.38 -7.07 7.67
C GLU A 177 18.39 -7.29 6.14
N ALA A 178 17.89 -8.44 5.71
CA ALA A 178 17.76 -8.77 4.29
C ALA A 178 16.47 -8.17 3.68
N LYS A 179 15.43 -8.02 4.49
CA LYS A 179 14.13 -7.49 4.12
C LYS A 179 14.11 -5.96 4.08
N PHE A 180 14.73 -5.30 5.05
CA PHE A 180 14.73 -3.84 5.17
C PHE A 180 15.14 -3.15 3.86
N GLN A 181 14.37 -2.11 3.46
CA GLN A 181 14.52 -1.38 2.19
C GLN A 181 14.50 -2.28 0.95
N GLN A 182 13.83 -3.44 1.03
CA GLN A 182 13.73 -4.41 -0.06
C GLN A 182 15.08 -4.97 -0.53
N LYS A 183 16.07 -5.04 0.35
CA LYS A 183 17.44 -5.39 -0.02
C LYS A 183 17.54 -6.74 -0.73
N LEU A 184 16.92 -7.79 -0.18
CA LEU A 184 16.91 -9.12 -0.81
C LEU A 184 16.24 -9.06 -2.19
N TYR A 185 15.07 -8.43 -2.29
CA TYR A 185 14.34 -8.30 -3.55
C TYR A 185 15.17 -7.59 -4.61
N ARG A 186 15.74 -6.42 -4.28
CA ARG A 186 16.56 -5.64 -5.21
C ARG A 186 17.78 -6.41 -5.68
N ASN A 187 18.53 -7.00 -4.73
CA ASN A 187 19.71 -7.80 -5.06
C ASN A 187 19.37 -8.99 -5.96
N THR A 188 18.23 -9.64 -5.73
CA THR A 188 17.77 -10.77 -6.56
C THR A 188 17.44 -10.30 -7.98
N VAL A 189 16.70 -9.20 -8.11
CA VAL A 189 16.35 -8.63 -9.43
C VAL A 189 17.61 -8.21 -10.19
N ASP A 190 18.54 -7.53 -9.52
CA ASP A 190 19.79 -7.07 -10.13
C ASP A 190 20.68 -8.26 -10.56
N HIS A 191 20.78 -9.29 -9.71
CA HIS A 191 21.60 -10.46 -10.00
C HIS A 191 20.98 -11.32 -11.11
N TRP A 192 19.67 -11.57 -11.01
CA TRP A 192 18.97 -12.44 -11.98
C TRP A 192 18.79 -11.76 -13.33
N ASN A 193 18.51 -10.47 -13.31
CA ASN A 193 18.35 -9.59 -14.48
C ASN A 193 17.81 -10.33 -15.74
N TYR A 194 16.66 -10.99 -15.60
CA TYR A 194 16.08 -11.86 -16.59
C TYR A 194 16.08 -11.22 -17.98
N ARG A 195 16.83 -11.82 -18.92
CA ARG A 195 17.00 -11.31 -20.28
C ARG A 195 17.49 -9.85 -20.39
N GLY A 196 18.08 -9.29 -19.34
CA GLY A 196 18.56 -7.91 -19.32
C GLY A 196 17.49 -6.85 -19.22
N ILE A 197 16.22 -7.22 -18.99
CA ILE A 197 15.08 -6.28 -18.96
C ILE A 197 15.12 -5.28 -17.80
N PHE A 198 15.88 -5.57 -16.75
CA PHE A 198 16.01 -4.69 -15.58
C PHE A 198 17.24 -3.79 -15.60
N ARG A 199 18.11 -3.90 -16.64
CA ARG A 199 19.40 -3.21 -16.70
C ARG A 199 19.31 -1.69 -16.58
N ASP A 200 18.28 -1.12 -17.20
CA ASP A 200 18.09 0.33 -17.29
C ASP A 200 16.93 0.85 -16.40
N ILE A 201 16.32 -0.06 -15.63
CA ILE A 201 15.24 0.34 -14.71
C ILE A 201 15.88 0.82 -13.41
N LYS A 202 15.84 2.12 -13.18
CA LYS A 202 16.19 2.69 -11.88
C LYS A 202 15.18 2.19 -10.85
N THR A 203 15.61 1.29 -9.96
CA THR A 203 14.79 0.73 -8.87
C THR A 203 14.43 1.76 -7.78
N THR A 204 15.03 2.92 -7.81
CA THR A 204 14.58 4.07 -7.03
C THR A 204 13.51 4.79 -7.82
N VAL A 205 12.27 4.68 -7.37
CA VAL A 205 11.23 5.65 -7.72
C VAL A 205 11.72 7.01 -7.22
N GLY A 206 12.46 7.70 -8.07
CA GLY A 206 12.84 9.08 -7.79
C GLY A 206 11.55 9.85 -7.52
N HIS A 207 11.53 10.67 -6.50
CA HIS A 207 10.48 11.65 -6.29
C HIS A 207 10.16 12.32 -7.63
N TRP A 208 8.98 12.08 -8.15
CA TRP A 208 8.46 12.82 -9.29
C TRP A 208 8.22 14.26 -8.82
N PRO A 209 9.03 15.24 -9.26
CA PRO A 209 8.92 16.60 -8.73
C PRO A 209 7.61 17.31 -9.11
N GLY A 210 6.80 16.70 -9.98
CA GLY A 210 5.58 17.30 -10.52
C GLY A 210 4.30 17.04 -9.72
N ILE A 211 4.22 15.97 -8.91
CA ILE A 211 2.96 15.59 -8.25
C ILE A 211 2.63 16.48 -7.05
N ARG A 212 3.63 17.04 -6.37
CA ARG A 212 3.38 17.96 -5.24
C ARG A 212 2.64 19.24 -5.63
N LYS A 213 2.78 19.71 -6.86
CA LYS A 213 2.08 20.93 -7.34
C LYS A 213 0.63 20.69 -7.75
N LEU A 214 0.23 19.43 -8.01
CA LEU A 214 -1.13 19.10 -8.47
C LEU A 214 -2.11 18.79 -7.30
N ILE A 215 -1.59 18.49 -6.10
CA ILE A 215 -2.42 18.08 -4.96
C ILE A 215 -2.59 19.21 -3.93
N LEU A 216 -1.77 20.26 -3.99
CA LEU A 216 -1.75 21.34 -3.00
C LEU A 216 -1.93 22.75 -3.61
N GLY A 217 -2.36 22.85 -4.87
CA GLY A 217 -2.73 24.10 -5.51
C GLY A 217 -4.23 24.34 -5.50
#